data_aa60abd272a660930ec310c70eae071e
#
_entry.id   aa60abd272a660930ec310c70eae071e
#
_cell.length_a   1.000
_cell.length_b   1.000
_cell.length_c   1.000
_cell.angle_alpha   90.00
_cell.angle_beta   90.00
_cell.angle_gamma   90.00
#
_symmetry.space_group_name_H-M   'P 1'
#
loop_
_entity.id
_entity.type
_entity.pdbx_description
1 polymer ?
#
loop_
_entity_poly.entity_id
_entity_poly.type
_entity_poly.pdbx_seq_one_letter_code
_entity_poly.pdbx_strand_id
1 'polypeptide(L)'
;MPAGAIVYDPAYRDHDTGDHIESKSRVDAIMERMREDERARRVQILKPFKAAPDQVGTNHDVQYIASVRRLAEAGGGWLDLDTYCSSRSYEVSLLAVGGVICAVDAVMADVHNVMAIVRPPGHHAVWNKAMGFCIFNNVACAAKYAILSKDIERVLIVDWDVHHGNGTQASFYDDSRVLYVSTHQRPFYPGTGDFEEVGSGEGEGFTVNLPLPPGVNNDGFFYVYDRLFIPIAQQFEPQLTFVSAGQDIHYADPIGGMLATSNAFRGLTERVKSVTPQGQVIACLEGGYDLHALADSTLAICGSLFDFPTQAEEDDVNSGISKHVSDRVERAIKVQSKYWEL
;
A
#
# COMPACT_ATOMS: atom_id res chain seq x y z
N MET A 1 20.32 14.66 8.28
CA MET A 1 19.49 13.51 8.68
C MET A 1 19.46 12.55 7.50
N PRO A 2 19.38 11.22 7.66
CA PRO A 2 19.22 10.34 6.51
C PRO A 2 17.91 10.67 5.81
N ALA A 3 17.94 10.80 4.48
CA ALA A 3 16.75 11.14 3.68
C ALA A 3 15.64 10.09 3.79
N GLY A 4 15.97 8.87 4.23
CA GLY A 4 14.99 7.80 4.43
C GLY A 4 15.59 6.50 4.94
N ALA A 5 14.72 5.52 5.17
CA ALA A 5 15.09 4.18 5.63
C ALA A 5 14.21 3.10 4.99
N ILE A 6 14.71 1.87 5.00
CA ILE A 6 13.99 0.67 4.60
C ILE A 6 13.71 -0.16 5.84
N VAL A 7 12.49 -0.61 6.04
CA VAL A 7 12.17 -1.64 7.03
C VAL A 7 12.19 -3.00 6.33
N TYR A 8 13.04 -3.90 6.80
CA TYR A 8 13.14 -5.27 6.26
C TYR A 8 13.72 -6.24 7.29
N ASP A 9 13.24 -7.49 7.27
CA ASP A 9 13.82 -8.63 7.99
C ASP A 9 13.76 -9.89 7.12
N PRO A 10 14.85 -10.70 7.05
CA PRO A 10 14.84 -11.96 6.31
C PRO A 10 13.75 -12.96 6.76
N ALA A 11 13.24 -12.83 7.98
CA ALA A 11 12.17 -13.65 8.51
C ALA A 11 10.84 -13.52 7.73
N TYR A 12 10.66 -12.47 6.91
CA TYR A 12 9.50 -12.40 5.99
C TYR A 12 9.45 -13.57 5.01
N ARG A 13 10.56 -14.24 4.75
CA ARG A 13 10.64 -15.47 3.94
C ARG A 13 10.00 -16.69 4.61
N ASP A 14 9.85 -16.66 5.94
CA ASP A 14 9.30 -17.79 6.71
C ASP A 14 7.78 -17.94 6.56
N HIS A 15 7.09 -16.94 5.99
CA HIS A 15 5.73 -17.12 5.47
C HIS A 15 5.83 -17.96 4.20
N ASP A 16 5.81 -19.29 4.35
CA ASP A 16 6.00 -20.21 3.25
C ASP A 16 4.66 -20.57 2.60
N THR A 17 4.46 -20.08 1.39
CA THR A 17 3.26 -20.26 0.58
C THR A 17 3.46 -21.32 -0.52
N GLY A 18 4.59 -22.04 -0.51
CA GLY A 18 4.94 -23.04 -1.54
C GLY A 18 5.08 -22.39 -2.93
N ASP A 19 4.39 -22.94 -3.92
CA ASP A 19 4.41 -22.49 -5.33
C ASP A 19 3.41 -21.34 -5.59
N HIS A 20 2.90 -20.69 -4.56
CA HIS A 20 1.96 -19.57 -4.71
C HIS A 20 2.65 -18.36 -5.32
N ILE A 21 1.91 -17.54 -6.09
CA ILE A 21 2.44 -16.35 -6.75
C ILE A 21 2.92 -15.30 -5.72
N GLU A 22 2.18 -15.15 -4.60
CA GLU A 22 2.62 -14.41 -3.42
C GLU A 22 3.63 -15.27 -2.66
N SER A 23 4.91 -15.12 -2.94
CA SER A 23 5.98 -15.98 -2.45
C SER A 23 7.16 -15.19 -1.87
N LYS A 24 8.02 -15.90 -1.15
CA LYS A 24 9.27 -15.32 -0.61
C LYS A 24 10.20 -14.74 -1.67
N SER A 25 10.12 -15.20 -2.91
CA SER A 25 10.93 -14.69 -4.02
C SER A 25 10.66 -13.20 -4.29
N ARG A 26 9.50 -12.68 -3.93
CA ARG A 26 9.15 -11.26 -4.07
C ARG A 26 10.09 -10.36 -3.26
N VAL A 27 10.25 -10.63 -1.98
CA VAL A 27 11.14 -9.84 -1.13
C VAL A 27 12.63 -10.12 -1.44
N ASP A 28 12.96 -11.32 -1.90
CA ASP A 28 14.32 -11.67 -2.34
C ASP A 28 14.72 -10.82 -3.56
N ALA A 29 13.88 -10.75 -4.59
CA ALA A 29 14.11 -9.95 -5.79
C ALA A 29 14.29 -8.46 -5.48
N ILE A 30 13.41 -7.89 -4.64
CA ILE A 30 13.54 -6.50 -4.20
C ILE A 30 14.89 -6.28 -3.51
N MET A 31 15.24 -7.12 -2.52
CA MET A 31 16.46 -6.91 -1.74
C MET A 31 17.73 -7.17 -2.55
N GLU A 32 17.70 -8.04 -3.55
CA GLU A 32 18.80 -8.21 -4.51
C GLU A 32 18.99 -6.95 -5.34
N ARG A 33 17.93 -6.44 -5.93
CA ARG A 33 17.94 -5.20 -6.72
C ARG A 33 18.43 -3.99 -5.93
N MET A 34 18.00 -3.87 -4.66
CA MET A 34 18.47 -2.80 -3.76
C MET A 34 19.96 -2.90 -3.44
N ARG A 35 20.54 -4.11 -3.39
CA ARG A 35 21.99 -4.29 -3.18
C ARG A 35 22.83 -3.96 -4.41
N GLU A 36 22.29 -4.19 -5.60
CA GLU A 36 22.95 -3.91 -6.88
C GLU A 36 23.06 -2.41 -7.15
N ASP A 37 22.09 -1.61 -6.74
CA ASP A 37 22.14 -0.16 -6.92
C ASP A 37 23.06 0.50 -5.87
N GLU A 38 24.04 1.27 -6.34
CA GLU A 38 25.05 1.89 -5.48
C GLU A 38 24.51 2.86 -4.45
N ARG A 39 23.35 3.46 -4.70
CA ARG A 39 22.70 4.45 -3.83
C ARG A 39 21.75 3.75 -2.86
N ALA A 40 20.93 2.85 -3.39
CA ALA A 40 19.98 2.09 -2.59
C ALA A 40 20.65 1.23 -1.52
N ARG A 41 21.82 0.61 -1.82
CA ARG A 41 22.59 -0.20 -0.83
C ARG A 41 23.12 0.60 0.35
N ARG A 42 23.12 1.94 0.28
CA ARG A 42 23.56 2.83 1.37
C ARG A 42 22.41 3.29 2.26
N VAL A 43 21.17 3.02 1.87
CA VAL A 43 19.99 3.36 2.66
C VAL A 43 20.00 2.53 3.94
N GLN A 44 19.68 3.17 5.06
CA GLN A 44 19.61 2.49 6.35
C GLN A 44 18.51 1.44 6.35
N ILE A 45 18.82 0.23 6.81
CA ILE A 45 17.82 -0.82 7.04
C ILE A 45 17.46 -0.84 8.52
N LEU A 46 16.19 -0.62 8.82
CA LEU A 46 15.62 -0.71 10.16
C LEU A 46 15.10 -2.15 10.37
N LYS A 47 15.44 -2.70 11.52
CA LYS A 47 14.97 -4.03 11.90
C LYS A 47 13.58 -3.90 12.54
N PRO A 48 12.55 -4.58 12.01
CA PRO A 48 11.21 -4.58 12.60
C PRO A 48 11.18 -5.37 13.93
N PHE A 49 10.14 -5.12 14.69
CA PHE A 49 9.74 -5.96 15.83
C PHE A 49 8.40 -6.64 15.54
N LYS A 50 8.06 -7.70 16.26
CA LYS A 50 6.73 -8.30 16.16
C LYS A 50 5.72 -7.42 16.90
N ALA A 51 4.66 -7.00 16.21
CA ALA A 51 3.56 -6.32 16.86
C ALA A 51 2.94 -7.19 17.97
N ALA A 52 2.60 -6.58 19.08
CA ALA A 52 1.84 -7.24 20.11
C ALA A 52 0.40 -7.51 19.63
N PRO A 53 -0.25 -8.60 20.09
CA PRO A 53 -1.61 -8.91 19.66
C PRO A 53 -2.64 -7.80 19.90
N ASP A 54 -2.45 -6.96 20.91
CA ASP A 54 -3.29 -5.80 21.20
C ASP A 54 -3.10 -4.68 20.17
N GLN A 55 -1.90 -4.50 19.63
CA GLN A 55 -1.66 -3.56 18.51
C GLN A 55 -2.39 -4.03 17.24
N VAL A 56 -2.38 -5.33 16.94
CA VAL A 56 -3.18 -5.91 15.84
C VAL A 56 -4.67 -5.83 16.15
N GLY A 57 -5.05 -6.02 17.42
CA GLY A 57 -6.41 -5.91 17.92
C GLY A 57 -7.05 -4.52 17.81
N THR A 58 -6.27 -3.48 17.53
CA THR A 58 -6.84 -2.16 17.19
C THR A 58 -7.62 -2.18 15.87
N ASN A 59 -7.28 -3.11 14.97
CA ASN A 59 -7.89 -3.24 13.65
C ASN A 59 -8.54 -4.61 13.39
N HIS A 60 -8.31 -5.61 14.20
CA HIS A 60 -8.80 -6.97 13.98
C HIS A 60 -9.43 -7.56 15.24
N ASP A 61 -10.45 -8.39 15.05
CA ASP A 61 -11.09 -9.14 16.13
C ASP A 61 -10.08 -10.05 16.83
N VAL A 62 -10.06 -10.01 18.16
CA VAL A 62 -9.18 -10.85 18.99
C VAL A 62 -9.41 -12.35 18.77
N GLN A 63 -10.66 -12.76 18.45
CA GLN A 63 -10.98 -14.16 18.14
C GLN A 63 -10.41 -14.56 16.77
N TYR A 64 -10.43 -13.65 15.80
CA TYR A 64 -9.81 -13.86 14.51
C TYR A 64 -8.29 -13.98 14.65
N ILE A 65 -7.62 -13.09 15.38
CA ILE A 65 -6.17 -13.15 15.65
C ILE A 65 -5.83 -14.50 16.31
N ALA A 66 -6.61 -14.91 17.30
CA ALA A 66 -6.42 -16.21 17.97
C ALA A 66 -6.68 -17.41 17.04
N SER A 67 -7.57 -17.28 16.05
CA SER A 67 -7.84 -18.34 15.06
C SER A 67 -6.68 -18.53 14.10
N VAL A 68 -6.09 -17.45 13.61
CA VAL A 68 -4.89 -17.46 12.74
C VAL A 68 -3.72 -18.11 13.49
N ARG A 69 -3.54 -17.74 14.77
CA ARG A 69 -2.51 -18.34 15.62
C ARG A 69 -2.70 -19.85 15.77
N ARG A 70 -3.91 -20.31 16.13
CA ARG A 70 -4.21 -21.74 16.27
C ARG A 70 -3.99 -22.51 14.97
N LEU A 71 -4.36 -21.94 13.82
CA LEU A 71 -4.14 -22.57 12.51
C LEU A 71 -2.64 -22.75 12.23
N ALA A 72 -1.84 -21.73 12.49
CA ALA A 72 -0.38 -21.80 12.32
C ALA A 72 0.24 -22.84 13.28
N GLU A 73 -0.15 -22.85 14.57
CA GLU A 73 0.30 -23.83 15.57
C GLU A 73 -0.11 -25.27 15.22
N ALA A 74 -1.21 -25.45 14.49
CA ALA A 74 -1.65 -26.77 13.98
C ALA A 74 -0.91 -27.23 12.70
N GLY A 75 0.06 -26.44 12.21
CA GLY A 75 0.85 -26.75 11.02
C GLY A 75 0.47 -25.97 9.76
N GLY A 76 -0.56 -25.14 9.82
CA GLY A 76 -1.02 -24.30 8.71
C GLY A 76 -2.27 -24.80 8.02
N GLY A 77 -2.72 -24.07 6.99
CA GLY A 77 -3.92 -24.34 6.21
C GLY A 77 -4.42 -23.09 5.48
N TRP A 78 -5.56 -23.22 4.81
CA TRP A 78 -6.19 -22.13 4.10
C TRP A 78 -7.07 -21.28 5.03
N LEU A 79 -6.87 -19.96 5.01
CA LEU A 79 -7.70 -18.98 5.72
C LEU A 79 -8.87 -18.51 4.85
N ASP A 80 -8.68 -18.50 3.54
CA ASP A 80 -9.67 -18.23 2.50
C ASP A 80 -9.33 -19.06 1.26
N LEU A 81 -10.05 -18.85 0.14
CA LEU A 81 -9.86 -19.60 -1.11
C LEU A 81 -8.44 -19.45 -1.70
N ASP A 82 -7.78 -18.33 -1.42
CA ASP A 82 -6.48 -17.96 -1.98
C ASP A 82 -5.47 -17.45 -0.94
N THR A 83 -5.79 -17.51 0.34
CA THR A 83 -4.93 -17.03 1.42
C THR A 83 -4.44 -18.19 2.28
N TYR A 84 -3.17 -18.57 2.10
CA TYR A 84 -2.55 -19.68 2.84
C TYR A 84 -1.84 -19.19 4.11
N CYS A 85 -1.97 -19.96 5.16
CA CYS A 85 -1.26 -19.79 6.43
C CYS A 85 -0.33 -20.97 6.65
N SER A 86 0.98 -20.78 6.65
CA SER A 86 1.95 -21.79 7.06
C SER A 86 2.14 -21.76 8.59
N SER A 87 2.87 -22.73 9.13
CA SER A 87 3.17 -22.79 10.57
C SER A 87 3.89 -21.54 11.11
N ARG A 88 4.53 -20.75 10.23
CA ARG A 88 5.24 -19.51 10.61
C ARG A 88 4.45 -18.25 10.30
N SER A 89 3.36 -18.34 9.53
CA SER A 89 2.66 -17.17 8.98
C SER A 89 2.12 -16.25 10.06
N TYR A 90 1.61 -16.77 11.16
CA TYR A 90 1.15 -15.93 12.29
C TYR A 90 2.26 -15.00 12.81
N GLU A 91 3.41 -15.58 13.11
CA GLU A 91 4.57 -14.83 13.63
C GLU A 91 5.11 -13.81 12.62
N VAL A 92 5.13 -14.20 11.33
CA VAL A 92 5.57 -13.31 10.25
C VAL A 92 4.56 -12.20 10.00
N SER A 93 3.26 -12.46 10.11
CA SER A 93 2.22 -11.42 10.00
C SER A 93 2.30 -10.40 11.14
N LEU A 94 2.59 -10.84 12.36
CA LEU A 94 2.89 -9.92 13.47
C LEU A 94 4.14 -9.08 13.19
N LEU A 95 5.17 -9.67 12.55
CA LEU A 95 6.38 -8.96 12.15
C LEU A 95 6.09 -7.95 11.03
N ALA A 96 5.17 -8.26 10.09
CA ALA A 96 4.76 -7.34 9.03
C ALA A 96 4.05 -6.11 9.60
N VAL A 97 3.06 -6.29 10.47
CA VAL A 97 2.41 -5.19 11.19
C VAL A 97 3.43 -4.38 12.00
N GLY A 98 4.27 -5.07 12.79
CA GLY A 98 5.32 -4.41 13.58
C GLY A 98 6.36 -3.69 12.75
N GLY A 99 6.58 -4.11 11.50
CA GLY A 99 7.44 -3.44 10.54
C GLY A 99 6.88 -2.09 10.11
N VAL A 100 5.58 -2.00 9.85
CA VAL A 100 4.95 -0.71 9.48
C VAL A 100 4.81 0.19 10.71
N ILE A 101 4.56 -0.36 11.90
CA ILE A 101 4.62 0.41 13.16
C ILE A 101 6.05 0.94 13.41
N CYS A 102 7.10 0.15 13.15
CA CYS A 102 8.49 0.60 13.22
C CYS A 102 8.76 1.77 12.25
N ALA A 103 8.16 1.75 11.06
CA ALA A 103 8.23 2.86 10.12
C ALA A 103 7.56 4.13 10.68
N VAL A 104 6.41 4.02 11.35
CA VAL A 104 5.77 5.15 12.06
C VAL A 104 6.72 5.71 13.12
N ASP A 105 7.27 4.87 13.98
CA ASP A 105 8.21 5.33 15.02
C ASP A 105 9.43 6.03 14.42
N ALA A 106 9.94 5.53 13.29
CA ALA A 106 11.09 6.13 12.61
C ALA A 106 10.78 7.52 12.04
N VAL A 107 9.63 7.71 11.37
CA VAL A 107 9.26 9.02 10.81
C VAL A 107 8.86 10.02 11.90
N MET A 108 8.34 9.55 13.05
CA MET A 108 8.07 10.41 14.20
C MET A 108 9.34 10.82 14.96
N ALA A 109 10.46 10.10 14.78
CA ALA A 109 11.73 10.46 15.39
C ALA A 109 12.52 11.45 14.53
N ASP A 110 13.11 11.02 13.43
CA ASP A 110 13.98 11.89 12.62
C ASP A 110 14.18 11.37 11.17
N VAL A 111 13.51 10.29 10.76
CA VAL A 111 13.57 9.77 9.39
C VAL A 111 12.46 10.42 8.56
N HIS A 112 12.80 10.98 7.39
CA HIS A 112 11.78 11.66 6.58
C HIS A 112 10.78 10.69 5.94
N ASN A 113 11.29 9.63 5.28
CA ASN A 113 10.45 8.69 4.54
C ASN A 113 10.92 7.26 4.78
N VAL A 114 9.99 6.30 4.69
CA VAL A 114 10.30 4.88 4.89
C VAL A 114 9.65 4.02 3.80
N MET A 115 10.41 3.05 3.28
CA MET A 115 9.86 1.94 2.51
C MET A 115 9.82 0.69 3.38
N ALA A 116 8.64 0.19 3.70
CA ALA A 116 8.44 -1.04 4.45
C ALA A 116 8.29 -2.22 3.46
N ILE A 117 9.36 -3.00 3.31
CA ILE A 117 9.40 -4.21 2.49
C ILE A 117 8.96 -5.38 3.38
N VAL A 118 7.66 -5.49 3.57
CA VAL A 118 7.03 -6.46 4.47
C VAL A 118 6.26 -7.53 3.69
N ARG A 119 6.03 -8.67 4.32
CA ARG A 119 5.25 -9.78 3.80
C ARG A 119 4.66 -10.59 4.97
N PRO A 120 3.41 -11.10 4.89
CA PRO A 120 2.44 -10.99 3.79
C PRO A 120 1.89 -9.58 3.59
N PRO A 121 1.19 -9.29 2.44
CA PRO A 121 0.48 -8.04 2.22
C PRO A 121 -0.71 -7.88 3.18
N GLY A 122 -1.37 -6.71 3.17
CA GLY A 122 -2.35 -6.40 4.20
C GLY A 122 -3.66 -5.77 3.75
N HIS A 123 -3.73 -5.05 2.65
CA HIS A 123 -4.82 -4.13 2.33
C HIS A 123 -6.20 -4.77 2.14
N HIS A 124 -6.26 -6.09 1.88
CA HIS A 124 -7.52 -6.81 1.76
C HIS A 124 -8.06 -7.36 3.09
N ALA A 125 -7.21 -7.57 4.10
CA ALA A 125 -7.63 -8.16 5.36
C ALA A 125 -8.65 -7.26 6.08
N VAL A 126 -9.84 -7.79 6.33
CA VAL A 126 -10.92 -7.10 7.03
C VAL A 126 -10.91 -7.42 8.52
N TRP A 127 -11.78 -6.81 9.31
CA TRP A 127 -11.86 -6.95 10.77
C TRP A 127 -11.69 -8.38 11.28
N ASN A 128 -12.35 -9.35 10.69
CA ASN A 128 -12.41 -10.72 11.19
C ASN A 128 -12.10 -11.80 10.15
N LYS A 129 -11.47 -11.42 9.01
CA LYS A 129 -11.22 -12.36 7.92
C LYS A 129 -9.96 -11.99 7.15
N ALA A 130 -9.14 -13.00 6.83
CA ALA A 130 -8.09 -12.96 5.82
C ALA A 130 -8.69 -13.08 4.42
N MET A 131 -8.15 -12.40 3.43
CA MET A 131 -8.52 -12.56 2.04
C MET A 131 -7.49 -11.91 1.12
N GLY A 132 -7.44 -12.29 -0.16
CA GLY A 132 -6.54 -11.69 -1.15
C GLY A 132 -5.08 -11.74 -0.71
N PHE A 133 -4.60 -12.89 -0.22
CA PHE A 133 -3.25 -13.14 0.30
C PHE A 133 -2.93 -12.39 1.61
N CYS A 134 -3.81 -11.52 2.10
CA CYS A 134 -3.62 -10.69 3.28
C CYS A 134 -4.12 -11.39 4.55
N ILE A 135 -3.27 -11.44 5.59
CA ILE A 135 -3.62 -12.03 6.88
C ILE A 135 -4.04 -10.94 7.86
N PHE A 136 -3.20 -9.93 8.12
CA PHE A 136 -3.56 -8.74 8.89
C PHE A 136 -3.33 -7.49 8.04
N ASN A 137 -4.12 -6.45 8.27
CA ASN A 137 -3.98 -5.20 7.54
C ASN A 137 -2.84 -4.36 8.16
N ASN A 138 -1.66 -4.44 7.54
CA ASN A 138 -0.45 -3.82 8.04
C ASN A 138 -0.58 -2.29 8.15
N VAL A 139 -1.08 -1.65 7.07
CA VAL A 139 -1.24 -0.20 6.98
C VAL A 139 -2.33 0.28 7.94
N ALA A 140 -3.48 -0.40 8.01
CA ALA A 140 -4.56 0.02 8.91
C ALA A 140 -4.16 -0.09 10.38
N CYS A 141 -3.47 -1.16 10.80
CA CYS A 141 -2.94 -1.28 12.15
C CYS A 141 -1.95 -0.15 12.48
N ALA A 142 -1.05 0.17 11.55
CA ALA A 142 -0.05 1.23 11.75
C ALA A 142 -0.67 2.65 11.74
N ALA A 143 -1.68 2.90 10.90
CA ALA A 143 -2.43 4.15 10.90
C ALA A 143 -3.19 4.36 12.22
N LYS A 144 -3.87 3.31 12.73
CA LYS A 144 -4.50 3.35 14.06
C LYS A 144 -3.48 3.56 15.18
N TYR A 145 -2.30 2.92 15.08
CA TYR A 145 -1.21 3.17 16.03
C TYR A 145 -0.74 4.64 15.99
N ALA A 146 -0.57 5.23 14.82
CA ALA A 146 -0.18 6.65 14.68
C ALA A 146 -1.23 7.58 15.33
N ILE A 147 -2.51 7.35 15.10
CA ILE A 147 -3.61 8.12 15.66
C ILE A 147 -3.70 7.97 17.20
N LEU A 148 -3.58 6.73 17.69
CA LEU A 148 -3.81 6.43 19.11
C LEU A 148 -2.59 6.70 20.00
N SER A 149 -1.37 6.72 19.44
CA SER A 149 -0.12 6.72 20.22
C SER A 149 0.87 7.82 19.83
N LYS A 150 0.63 8.59 18.76
CA LYS A 150 1.54 9.62 18.25
C LYS A 150 0.88 10.98 18.03
N ASP A 151 -0.33 11.16 18.52
CA ASP A 151 -1.11 12.41 18.41
C ASP A 151 -1.30 12.88 16.94
N ILE A 152 -1.39 11.94 16.00
CA ILE A 152 -1.69 12.23 14.60
C ILE A 152 -3.21 12.30 14.41
N GLU A 153 -3.70 13.43 13.91
CA GLU A 153 -5.13 13.67 13.72
C GLU A 153 -5.59 13.47 12.27
N ARG A 154 -4.68 13.59 11.28
CA ARG A 154 -4.99 13.46 9.86
C ARG A 154 -3.99 12.55 9.16
N VAL A 155 -4.47 11.38 8.77
CA VAL A 155 -3.71 10.36 8.05
C VAL A 155 -4.25 10.23 6.63
N LEU A 156 -3.39 10.35 5.64
CA LEU A 156 -3.71 9.99 4.26
C LEU A 156 -3.23 8.55 4.00
N ILE A 157 -4.09 7.73 3.41
CA ILE A 157 -3.73 6.41 2.90
C ILE A 157 -4.00 6.41 1.40
N VAL A 158 -2.94 6.29 0.60
CA VAL A 158 -3.01 6.16 -0.86
C VAL A 158 -2.79 4.70 -1.21
N ASP A 159 -3.72 4.12 -1.93
CA ASP A 159 -3.65 2.73 -2.39
C ASP A 159 -3.63 2.72 -3.92
N TRP A 160 -2.50 2.33 -4.50
CA TRP A 160 -2.36 2.19 -5.95
C TRP A 160 -2.17 0.74 -6.42
N ASP A 161 -2.36 -0.24 -5.51
CA ASP A 161 -2.49 -1.64 -5.90
C ASP A 161 -3.56 -1.79 -6.99
N VAL A 162 -3.39 -2.75 -7.90
CA VAL A 162 -4.36 -2.98 -8.96
C VAL A 162 -5.71 -3.42 -8.43
N HIS A 163 -5.73 -3.99 -7.22
CA HIS A 163 -6.93 -4.40 -6.51
C HIS A 163 -7.42 -3.31 -5.56
N HIS A 164 -8.72 -3.21 -5.37
CA HIS A 164 -9.28 -2.33 -4.34
C HIS A 164 -8.92 -2.83 -2.94
N GLY A 165 -8.31 -1.99 -2.12
CA GLY A 165 -7.96 -2.27 -0.72
C GLY A 165 -9.18 -2.24 0.21
N ASN A 166 -10.10 -3.17 0.00
CA ASN A 166 -11.38 -3.24 0.72
C ASN A 166 -11.24 -3.34 2.23
N GLY A 167 -10.18 -3.97 2.72
CA GLY A 167 -9.89 -4.07 4.15
C GLY A 167 -9.47 -2.74 4.76
N THR A 168 -8.65 -1.99 4.06
CA THR A 168 -8.25 -0.64 4.47
C THR A 168 -9.45 0.32 4.43
N GLN A 169 -10.24 0.32 3.35
CA GLN A 169 -11.47 1.08 3.26
C GLN A 169 -12.41 0.78 4.44
N ALA A 170 -12.68 -0.51 4.69
CA ALA A 170 -13.59 -0.92 5.77
C ALA A 170 -13.09 -0.51 7.16
N SER A 171 -11.78 -0.40 7.36
CA SER A 171 -11.15 -0.03 8.65
C SER A 171 -11.39 1.43 9.03
N PHE A 172 -11.69 2.31 8.05
CA PHE A 172 -11.80 3.76 8.24
C PHE A 172 -13.05 4.35 7.59
N TYR A 173 -14.03 3.53 7.24
CA TYR A 173 -15.20 3.96 6.48
C TYR A 173 -16.07 5.01 7.22
N ASP A 174 -15.99 5.08 8.54
CA ASP A 174 -16.71 6.01 9.42
C ASP A 174 -15.77 6.97 10.20
N ASP A 175 -14.47 7.07 9.81
CA ASP A 175 -13.47 7.86 10.51
C ASP A 175 -12.91 9.02 9.65
N SER A 176 -13.33 10.26 9.96
CA SER A 176 -12.88 11.47 9.25
C SER A 176 -11.40 11.85 9.47
N ARG A 177 -10.70 11.20 10.40
CA ARG A 177 -9.27 11.40 10.61
C ARG A 177 -8.41 10.70 9.54
N VAL A 178 -9.02 9.81 8.73
CA VAL A 178 -8.32 9.06 7.70
C VAL A 178 -8.96 9.32 6.34
N LEU A 179 -8.20 9.96 5.46
CA LEU A 179 -8.56 10.05 4.05
C LEU A 179 -7.98 8.82 3.32
N TYR A 180 -8.85 7.94 2.85
CA TYR A 180 -8.48 6.79 2.03
C TYR A 180 -8.74 7.10 0.56
N VAL A 181 -7.73 6.99 -0.29
CA VAL A 181 -7.85 7.16 -1.74
C VAL A 181 -7.31 5.92 -2.45
N SER A 182 -8.07 5.38 -3.40
CA SER A 182 -7.71 4.17 -4.13
C SER A 182 -7.95 4.30 -5.61
N THR A 183 -6.91 3.92 -6.41
CA THR A 183 -7.06 3.60 -7.82
C THR A 183 -6.97 2.10 -8.01
N HIS A 184 -7.94 1.49 -8.66
CA HIS A 184 -7.95 0.04 -8.86
C HIS A 184 -8.64 -0.35 -10.15
N GLN A 185 -8.32 -1.52 -10.69
CA GLN A 185 -8.96 -2.04 -11.89
C GLN A 185 -10.40 -2.47 -11.59
N ARG A 186 -11.34 -2.17 -12.52
CA ARG A 186 -12.71 -2.65 -12.42
C ARG A 186 -13.31 -2.92 -13.81
N PRO A 187 -14.03 -4.06 -14.03
CA PRO A 187 -14.33 -5.10 -13.02
C PRO A 187 -13.11 -5.94 -12.66
N PHE A 188 -12.85 -6.12 -11.37
CA PHE A 188 -11.75 -6.93 -10.86
C PHE A 188 -12.01 -7.36 -9.41
N TYR A 189 -11.16 -8.25 -8.83
CA TYR A 189 -11.23 -8.61 -7.42
C TYR A 189 -10.98 -7.38 -6.53
N PRO A 190 -11.64 -7.23 -5.37
CA PRO A 190 -12.68 -8.08 -4.78
C PRO A 190 -14.11 -7.72 -5.22
N GLY A 191 -14.30 -6.81 -6.16
CA GLY A 191 -15.59 -6.39 -6.68
C GLY A 191 -16.21 -5.19 -5.95
N THR A 192 -15.49 -4.56 -5.02
CA THR A 192 -15.85 -3.36 -4.26
C THR A 192 -15.10 -2.12 -4.79
N GLY A 193 -15.27 -0.96 -4.15
CA GLY A 193 -14.59 0.28 -4.53
C GLY A 193 -15.30 1.04 -5.64
N ASP A 194 -16.62 1.18 -5.59
CA ASP A 194 -17.36 2.01 -6.55
C ASP A 194 -17.23 3.50 -6.19
N PHE A 195 -17.51 4.37 -7.16
CA PHE A 195 -17.45 5.83 -6.98
C PHE A 195 -18.32 6.34 -5.82
N GLU A 196 -19.44 5.67 -5.57
CA GLU A 196 -20.42 6.01 -4.55
C GLU A 196 -20.09 5.45 -3.16
N GLU A 197 -19.03 4.66 -3.02
CA GLU A 197 -18.50 4.24 -1.73
C GLU A 197 -17.59 5.36 -1.18
N VAL A 198 -18.22 6.34 -0.51
CA VAL A 198 -17.59 7.61 -0.09
C VAL A 198 -17.34 7.73 1.41
N GLY A 199 -17.56 6.65 2.17
CA GLY A 199 -17.57 6.67 3.63
C GLY A 199 -18.98 6.77 4.20
N SER A 200 -19.09 6.77 5.52
CA SER A 200 -20.35 6.88 6.26
C SER A 200 -20.17 7.65 7.57
N GLY A 201 -21.27 8.22 8.09
CA GLY A 201 -21.22 8.96 9.35
C GLY A 201 -20.23 10.12 9.30
N GLU A 202 -19.30 10.18 10.27
CA GLU A 202 -18.25 11.20 10.30
C GLU A 202 -17.21 11.01 9.19
N GLY A 203 -17.07 9.80 8.65
CA GLY A 203 -16.16 9.48 7.55
C GLY A 203 -16.76 9.71 6.15
N GLU A 204 -17.97 10.26 6.04
CA GLU A 204 -18.58 10.55 4.72
C GLU A 204 -17.78 11.63 3.97
N GLY A 205 -17.34 11.30 2.73
CA GLY A 205 -16.45 12.14 1.93
C GLY A 205 -14.95 11.81 2.08
N PHE A 206 -14.56 11.02 3.10
CA PHE A 206 -13.16 10.66 3.36
C PHE A 206 -12.73 9.33 2.74
N THR A 207 -13.58 8.71 1.93
CA THR A 207 -13.25 7.58 1.05
C THR A 207 -13.38 8.04 -0.40
N VAL A 208 -12.29 7.91 -1.18
CA VAL A 208 -12.23 8.34 -2.57
C VAL A 208 -11.80 7.17 -3.45
N ASN A 209 -12.75 6.57 -4.14
CA ASN A 209 -12.53 5.46 -5.05
C ASN A 209 -12.53 5.90 -6.50
N LEU A 210 -11.52 5.45 -7.25
CA LEU A 210 -11.48 5.60 -8.69
C LEU A 210 -11.29 4.23 -9.37
N PRO A 211 -12.40 3.52 -9.65
CA PRO A 211 -12.37 2.30 -10.43
C PRO A 211 -11.98 2.63 -11.88
N LEU A 212 -10.87 2.05 -12.36
CA LEU A 212 -10.28 2.29 -13.67
C LEU A 212 -10.50 1.11 -14.62
N PRO A 213 -10.63 1.33 -15.93
CA PRO A 213 -10.59 0.25 -16.90
C PRO A 213 -9.18 -0.35 -16.99
N PRO A 214 -9.00 -1.56 -17.51
CA PRO A 214 -7.67 -2.07 -17.87
C PRO A 214 -7.03 -1.18 -18.94
N GLY A 215 -5.69 -1.24 -19.04
CA GLY A 215 -4.93 -0.52 -20.07
C GLY A 215 -4.58 0.93 -19.70
N VAL A 216 -4.69 1.33 -18.43
CA VAL A 216 -4.23 2.65 -17.97
C VAL A 216 -2.72 2.67 -17.89
N ASN A 217 -2.11 3.64 -18.57
CA ASN A 217 -0.67 3.91 -18.66
C ASN A 217 -0.22 4.97 -17.64
N ASN A 218 1.07 5.34 -17.67
CA ASN A 218 1.65 6.35 -16.79
C ASN A 218 0.90 7.68 -16.84
N ASP A 219 0.64 8.21 -18.03
CA ASP A 219 -0.08 9.48 -18.23
C ASP A 219 -1.48 9.44 -17.64
N GLY A 220 -2.16 8.30 -17.78
CA GLY A 220 -3.49 8.08 -17.21
C GLY A 220 -3.47 8.11 -15.67
N PHE A 221 -2.52 7.45 -15.04
CA PHE A 221 -2.35 7.50 -13.58
C PHE A 221 -1.98 8.92 -13.12
N PHE A 222 -1.05 9.60 -13.79
CA PHE A 222 -0.68 10.97 -13.44
C PHE A 222 -1.86 11.93 -13.55
N TYR A 223 -2.65 11.82 -14.62
CA TYR A 223 -3.86 12.59 -14.79
C TYR A 223 -4.88 12.38 -13.65
N VAL A 224 -5.08 11.14 -13.23
CA VAL A 224 -5.95 10.80 -12.09
C VAL A 224 -5.49 11.51 -10.82
N TYR A 225 -4.22 11.41 -10.52
CA TYR A 225 -3.66 12.01 -9.30
C TYR A 225 -3.74 13.53 -9.34
N ASP A 226 -3.32 14.14 -10.45
CA ASP A 226 -3.27 15.60 -10.61
C ASP A 226 -4.68 16.22 -10.61
N ARG A 227 -5.70 15.50 -11.13
CA ARG A 227 -7.05 16.03 -11.27
C ARG A 227 -7.97 15.75 -10.08
N LEU A 228 -7.69 14.72 -9.30
CA LEU A 228 -8.60 14.27 -8.23
C LEU A 228 -7.91 14.17 -6.87
N PHE A 229 -6.89 13.32 -6.74
CA PHE A 229 -6.33 13.00 -5.41
C PHE A 229 -5.51 14.14 -4.81
N ILE A 230 -4.67 14.80 -5.60
CA ILE A 230 -3.84 15.90 -5.12
C ILE A 230 -4.69 17.08 -4.62
N PRO A 231 -5.72 17.57 -5.36
CA PRO A 231 -6.60 18.64 -4.86
C PRO A 231 -7.33 18.27 -3.56
N ILE A 232 -7.78 17.03 -3.41
CA ILE A 232 -8.43 16.55 -2.19
C ILE A 232 -7.42 16.47 -1.04
N ALA A 233 -6.27 15.85 -1.26
CA ALA A 233 -5.23 15.69 -0.25
C ALA A 233 -4.68 17.05 0.24
N GLN A 234 -4.57 18.04 -0.64
CA GLN A 234 -4.18 19.41 -0.26
C GLN A 234 -5.18 20.07 0.68
N GLN A 235 -6.48 19.86 0.48
CA GLN A 235 -7.52 20.37 1.37
C GLN A 235 -7.58 19.59 2.69
N PHE A 236 -7.28 18.29 2.67
CA PHE A 236 -7.22 17.45 3.85
C PHE A 236 -6.01 17.77 4.75
N GLU A 237 -4.90 18.26 4.19
CA GLU A 237 -3.67 18.62 4.91
C GLU A 237 -3.14 17.47 5.80
N PRO A 238 -2.75 16.32 5.23
CA PRO A 238 -2.33 15.16 6.02
C PRO A 238 -1.07 15.46 6.84
N GLN A 239 -1.01 14.93 8.07
CA GLN A 239 0.19 14.97 8.92
C GLN A 239 1.10 13.77 8.67
N LEU A 240 0.53 12.64 8.27
CA LEU A 240 1.24 11.40 7.94
C LEU A 240 0.58 10.76 6.73
N THR A 241 1.39 10.27 5.80
CA THR A 241 0.88 9.55 4.62
C THR A 241 1.41 8.13 4.56
N PHE A 242 0.49 7.18 4.42
CA PHE A 242 0.80 5.81 4.02
C PHE A 242 0.52 5.60 2.54
N VAL A 243 1.31 4.73 1.94
CA VAL A 243 1.05 4.21 0.60
C VAL A 243 0.97 2.70 0.68
N SER A 244 -0.20 2.14 0.38
CA SER A 244 -0.34 0.73 0.04
C SER A 244 0.21 0.55 -1.37
N ALA A 245 1.49 0.15 -1.42
CA ALA A 245 2.31 0.16 -2.61
C ALA A 245 2.31 -1.22 -3.29
N GLY A 246 1.20 -1.56 -3.97
CA GLY A 246 1.15 -2.68 -4.91
C GLY A 246 1.85 -2.31 -6.22
N GLN A 247 2.67 -3.20 -6.76
CA GLN A 247 3.33 -2.99 -8.05
C GLN A 247 2.66 -3.76 -9.19
N ASP A 248 1.50 -4.32 -8.96
CA ASP A 248 0.69 -5.09 -9.91
C ASP A 248 -0.09 -4.24 -10.92
N ILE A 249 -0.01 -2.90 -10.85
CA ILE A 249 -0.38 -2.01 -11.96
C ILE A 249 0.67 -1.98 -13.08
N HIS A 250 1.85 -2.62 -12.88
CA HIS A 250 2.89 -2.70 -13.89
C HIS A 250 2.46 -3.54 -15.09
N TYR A 251 2.83 -3.13 -16.33
CA TYR A 251 2.40 -3.79 -17.56
C TYR A 251 2.84 -5.26 -17.67
N ALA A 252 3.94 -5.63 -17.02
CA ALA A 252 4.48 -6.99 -17.00
C ALA A 252 3.85 -7.88 -15.91
N ASP A 253 3.02 -7.31 -15.03
CA ASP A 253 2.43 -8.09 -13.95
C ASP A 253 1.44 -9.13 -14.49
N PRO A 254 1.53 -10.40 -14.06
CA PRO A 254 0.70 -11.48 -14.60
C PRO A 254 -0.75 -11.44 -14.11
N ILE A 255 -1.05 -10.67 -13.05
CA ILE A 255 -2.40 -10.57 -12.49
C ILE A 255 -3.09 -9.30 -12.99
N GLY A 256 -2.38 -8.16 -13.01
CA GLY A 256 -2.93 -6.87 -13.40
C GLY A 256 -3.16 -6.74 -14.91
N GLY A 257 -4.04 -5.80 -15.28
CA GLY A 257 -4.29 -5.44 -16.69
C GLY A 257 -3.95 -4.00 -17.01
N MET A 258 -3.15 -3.33 -16.16
CA MET A 258 -2.70 -1.96 -16.36
C MET A 258 -1.42 -1.90 -17.21
N LEU A 259 -1.03 -0.71 -17.64
CA LEU A 259 0.13 -0.47 -18.51
C LEU A 259 1.14 0.51 -17.88
N ALA A 260 1.20 0.58 -16.55
CA ALA A 260 2.20 1.36 -15.86
C ALA A 260 3.59 0.74 -16.05
N THR A 261 4.62 1.57 -16.16
CA THR A 261 6.03 1.17 -16.11
C THR A 261 6.64 1.52 -14.74
N SER A 262 7.86 1.10 -14.47
CA SER A 262 8.56 1.45 -13.24
C SER A 262 8.65 2.98 -13.02
N ASN A 263 8.66 3.78 -14.08
CA ASN A 263 8.62 5.24 -14.03
C ASN A 263 7.32 5.80 -13.43
N ALA A 264 6.18 5.09 -13.61
CA ALA A 264 4.92 5.51 -13.00
C ALA A 264 5.03 5.58 -11.47
N PHE A 265 5.63 4.55 -10.85
CA PHE A 265 5.76 4.49 -9.39
C PHE A 265 6.61 5.63 -8.82
N ARG A 266 7.66 6.03 -9.54
CA ARG A 266 8.43 7.23 -9.21
C ARG A 266 7.54 8.48 -9.24
N GLY A 267 6.84 8.70 -10.35
CA GLY A 267 5.99 9.87 -10.55
C GLY A 267 4.79 9.93 -9.59
N LEU A 268 4.21 8.77 -9.24
CA LEU A 268 3.15 8.67 -8.22
C LEU A 268 3.70 9.02 -6.83
N THR A 269 4.87 8.49 -6.47
CA THR A 269 5.53 8.80 -5.20
C THR A 269 5.85 10.29 -5.07
N GLU A 270 6.33 10.94 -6.14
CA GLU A 270 6.60 12.38 -6.16
C GLU A 270 5.32 13.20 -5.90
N ARG A 271 4.19 12.79 -6.49
CA ARG A 271 2.88 13.41 -6.27
C ARG A 271 2.41 13.25 -4.82
N VAL A 272 2.52 12.06 -4.25
CA VAL A 272 2.18 11.81 -2.85
C VAL A 272 3.06 12.64 -1.91
N LYS A 273 4.37 12.72 -2.16
CA LYS A 273 5.28 13.58 -1.39
C LYS A 273 4.88 15.06 -1.45
N SER A 274 4.35 15.53 -2.58
CA SER A 274 3.99 16.94 -2.76
C SER A 274 2.84 17.42 -1.87
N VAL A 275 2.02 16.50 -1.38
CA VAL A 275 0.85 16.80 -0.52
C VAL A 275 1.07 16.42 0.95
N THR A 276 2.25 15.85 1.26
CA THR A 276 2.61 15.48 2.64
C THR A 276 3.57 16.51 3.21
N PRO A 277 3.12 17.40 4.10
CA PRO A 277 4.00 18.37 4.73
C PRO A 277 5.16 17.66 5.46
N GLN A 278 6.35 18.22 5.37
CA GLN A 278 7.58 17.72 6.01
C GLN A 278 8.07 16.33 5.52
N GLY A 279 7.45 15.73 4.49
CA GLY A 279 7.96 14.52 3.85
C GLY A 279 7.77 13.23 4.65
N GLN A 280 6.75 13.13 5.51
CA GLN A 280 6.47 11.92 6.30
C GLN A 280 5.63 10.94 5.49
N VAL A 281 6.28 10.21 4.57
CA VAL A 281 5.65 9.18 3.75
C VAL A 281 6.18 7.79 4.11
N ILE A 282 5.27 6.86 4.37
CA ILE A 282 5.56 5.44 4.61
C ILE A 282 4.93 4.64 3.47
N ALA A 283 5.75 4.12 2.56
CA ALA A 283 5.29 3.16 1.56
C ALA A 283 5.39 1.73 2.13
N CYS A 284 4.33 0.95 1.99
CA CYS A 284 4.21 -0.43 2.45
C CYS A 284 3.97 -1.34 1.26
N LEU A 285 4.80 -2.37 1.10
CA LEU A 285 4.65 -3.36 0.04
C LEU A 285 3.31 -4.10 0.16
N GLU A 286 2.56 -4.12 -0.94
CA GLU A 286 1.34 -4.93 -1.09
C GLU A 286 1.52 -5.94 -2.24
N GLY A 287 0.76 -5.82 -3.35
CA GLY A 287 0.86 -6.69 -4.52
C GLY A 287 2.07 -6.44 -5.42
N GLY A 288 2.08 -7.11 -6.56
CA GLY A 288 3.16 -7.12 -7.54
C GLY A 288 3.86 -8.49 -7.61
N TYR A 289 3.77 -9.16 -8.78
CA TYR A 289 4.06 -10.59 -8.90
C TYR A 289 5.00 -10.94 -10.06
N ASP A 290 5.27 -10.04 -10.99
CA ASP A 290 6.46 -10.13 -11.82
C ASP A 290 7.67 -9.68 -11.00
N LEU A 291 8.63 -10.57 -10.78
CA LEU A 291 9.74 -10.32 -9.84
C LEU A 291 10.66 -9.18 -10.29
N HIS A 292 10.85 -9.03 -11.60
CA HIS A 292 11.71 -7.99 -12.16
C HIS A 292 11.03 -6.63 -12.08
N ALA A 293 9.80 -6.55 -12.55
CA ALA A 293 8.98 -5.34 -12.47
C ALA A 293 8.78 -4.86 -11.01
N LEU A 294 8.51 -5.81 -10.11
CA LEU A 294 8.38 -5.55 -8.67
C LEU A 294 9.65 -4.91 -8.09
N ALA A 295 10.81 -5.49 -8.42
CA ALA A 295 12.10 -5.03 -7.90
C ALA A 295 12.46 -3.63 -8.43
N ASP A 296 12.32 -3.38 -9.74
CA ASP A 296 12.63 -2.09 -10.35
C ASP A 296 11.62 -1.00 -9.95
N SER A 297 10.34 -1.34 -9.86
CA SER A 297 9.31 -0.41 -9.36
C SER A 297 9.54 -0.03 -7.90
N THR A 298 9.92 -0.99 -7.04
CA THR A 298 10.29 -0.69 -5.65
C THR A 298 11.53 0.20 -5.58
N LEU A 299 12.53 -0.03 -6.43
CA LEU A 299 13.71 0.84 -6.52
C LEU A 299 13.30 2.26 -6.97
N ALA A 300 12.37 2.39 -7.92
CA ALA A 300 11.86 3.68 -8.38
C ALA A 300 11.12 4.45 -7.27
N ILE A 301 10.29 3.76 -6.46
CA ILE A 301 9.67 4.32 -5.25
C ILE A 301 10.74 4.81 -4.27
N CYS A 302 11.72 3.97 -3.95
CA CYS A 302 12.83 4.32 -3.06
C CYS A 302 13.64 5.51 -3.60
N GLY A 303 13.88 5.57 -4.90
CA GLY A 303 14.57 6.68 -5.56
C GLY A 303 13.85 8.01 -5.36
N SER A 304 12.51 8.02 -5.41
CA SER A 304 11.71 9.19 -5.12
C SER A 304 11.66 9.50 -3.61
N LEU A 305 11.40 8.49 -2.76
CA LEU A 305 11.33 8.67 -1.31
C LEU A 305 12.63 9.21 -0.70
N PHE A 306 13.78 8.79 -1.23
CA PHE A 306 15.10 9.06 -0.66
C PHE A 306 15.94 10.03 -1.50
N ASP A 307 15.32 10.66 -2.51
CA ASP A 307 15.90 11.70 -3.36
C ASP A 307 17.17 11.26 -4.10
N PHE A 308 17.18 10.04 -4.66
CA PHE A 308 18.22 9.61 -5.57
C PHE A 308 17.68 9.26 -6.96
N PRO A 309 18.43 9.53 -8.03
CA PRO A 309 18.01 9.14 -9.37
C PRO A 309 18.06 7.63 -9.55
N THR A 310 17.02 7.09 -10.15
CA THR A 310 16.98 5.70 -10.64
C THR A 310 17.01 5.71 -12.16
N GLN A 311 17.70 4.77 -12.76
CA GLN A 311 17.59 4.51 -14.18
C GLN A 311 16.45 3.51 -14.34
N ALA A 312 15.33 3.97 -14.85
CA ALA A 312 14.33 3.06 -15.40
C ALA A 312 14.68 2.88 -16.87
N GLU A 313 14.93 1.66 -17.29
CA GLU A 313 15.30 1.32 -18.67
C GLU A 313 14.06 1.17 -19.56
N GLU A 314 12.86 1.43 -19.04
CA GLU A 314 11.61 1.21 -19.75
C GLU A 314 11.05 2.48 -20.37
N ASP A 315 10.80 2.43 -21.67
CA ASP A 315 10.00 3.43 -22.36
C ASP A 315 8.52 3.30 -21.95
N ASP A 316 7.82 4.41 -21.90
CA ASP A 316 6.38 4.42 -21.63
C ASP A 316 5.62 3.59 -22.68
N VAL A 317 4.81 2.67 -22.23
CA VAL A 317 4.07 1.69 -23.07
C VAL A 317 2.89 2.33 -23.80
N ASN A 318 2.80 3.50 -24.03
CA ASN A 318 1.92 4.36 -24.84
C ASN A 318 1.90 5.76 -24.22
N SER A 319 1.64 6.77 -25.03
CA SER A 319 1.46 8.14 -24.57
C SER A 319 -0.01 8.56 -24.65
N GLY A 320 -0.39 9.49 -23.78
CA GLY A 320 -1.68 10.13 -23.78
C GLY A 320 -2.74 9.48 -22.87
N ILE A 321 -3.77 10.25 -22.61
CA ILE A 321 -4.86 9.91 -21.68
C ILE A 321 -6.03 9.39 -22.50
N SER A 322 -6.49 8.16 -22.22
CA SER A 322 -7.66 7.62 -22.91
C SER A 322 -8.94 8.35 -22.47
N LYS A 323 -9.91 8.45 -23.38
CA LYS A 323 -11.21 9.04 -23.07
C LYS A 323 -11.90 8.30 -21.92
N HIS A 324 -11.74 6.99 -21.80
CA HIS A 324 -12.32 6.22 -20.71
C HIS A 324 -11.76 6.62 -19.35
N VAL A 325 -10.48 6.96 -19.26
CA VAL A 325 -9.87 7.45 -18.02
C VAL A 325 -10.42 8.84 -17.67
N SER A 326 -10.45 9.77 -18.64
CA SER A 326 -10.99 11.11 -18.37
C SER A 326 -12.47 11.08 -17.98
N ASP A 327 -13.30 10.26 -18.62
CA ASP A 327 -14.73 10.11 -18.26
C ASP A 327 -14.88 9.57 -16.81
N ARG A 328 -13.98 8.66 -16.37
CA ARG A 328 -13.96 8.15 -14.99
C ARG A 328 -13.58 9.23 -13.98
N VAL A 329 -12.57 10.01 -14.29
CA VAL A 329 -12.13 11.14 -13.44
C VAL A 329 -13.26 12.16 -13.28
N GLU A 330 -13.90 12.56 -14.37
CA GLU A 330 -15.04 13.51 -14.33
C GLU A 330 -16.23 12.96 -13.48
N ARG A 331 -16.48 11.65 -13.57
CA ARG A 331 -17.49 11.02 -12.70
C ARG A 331 -17.07 11.08 -11.23
N ALA A 332 -15.83 10.77 -10.90
CA ALA A 332 -15.31 10.83 -9.53
C ALA A 332 -15.36 12.26 -8.98
N ILE A 333 -14.94 13.24 -9.78
CA ILE A 333 -15.03 14.66 -9.44
C ILE A 333 -16.48 15.04 -9.11
N LYS A 334 -17.43 14.64 -9.95
CA LYS A 334 -18.86 14.93 -9.69
C LYS A 334 -19.36 14.33 -8.36
N VAL A 335 -18.87 13.15 -7.98
CA VAL A 335 -19.24 12.53 -6.70
C VAL A 335 -18.57 13.29 -5.55
N GLN A 336 -17.27 13.53 -5.67
CA GLN A 336 -16.43 14.11 -4.60
C GLN A 336 -16.62 15.62 -4.41
N SER A 337 -17.10 16.35 -5.42
CA SER A 337 -17.43 17.79 -5.31
C SER A 337 -18.56 18.11 -4.33
N LYS A 338 -19.21 17.09 -3.76
CA LYS A 338 -20.14 17.29 -2.64
C LYS A 338 -19.40 17.56 -1.32
N TYR A 339 -18.12 17.18 -1.24
CA TYR A 339 -17.32 17.15 -0.02
C TYR A 339 -16.05 18.02 -0.14
N TRP A 340 -15.51 18.17 -1.36
CA TRP A 340 -14.26 18.85 -1.66
C TRP A 340 -14.42 19.87 -2.79
N GLU A 341 -13.62 20.92 -2.79
CA GLU A 341 -13.56 21.91 -3.88
C GLU A 341 -12.71 21.34 -5.04
N LEU A 342 -13.34 20.95 -6.17
CA LEU A 342 -12.70 20.26 -7.30
C LEU A 342 -13.03 20.93 -8.66
#